data_fdaa612fc4930ad194ac3e657e95e01b
#
_entry.id   fdaa612fc4930ad194ac3e657e95e01b
#
_cell.length_a   1.000
_cell.length_b   1.000
_cell.length_c   1.000
_cell.angle_alpha   90.00
_cell.angle_beta   90.00
_cell.angle_gamma   90.00
#
_symmetry.space_group_name_H-M   'P 1'
#
loop_
_entity.id
_entity.type
_entity.pdbx_description
1 polymer ?
#
loop_
_entity_poly.entity_id
_entity_poly.type
_entity_poly.pdbx_seq_one_letter_code
_entity_poly.pdbx_strand_id
1 'polypeptide(L)' 'GLKDIKHIVQNAKQRLNESGMLIIEHGYDQAMMVQDIFIANDFNNIAQHKDINGVIRITSGIKI' A
#
# COMPACT_ATOMS: atom_id res chain seq x y z
N GLY A 1 -11.70 -4.67 4.04
CA GLY A 1 -10.84 -5.09 5.14
C GLY A 1 -9.44 -5.43 4.68
N LEU A 2 -8.61 -5.87 5.60
CA LEU A 2 -7.21 -6.20 5.31
C LEU A 2 -7.06 -7.34 4.31
N LYS A 3 -8.00 -8.27 4.31
CA LYS A 3 -7.97 -9.39 3.38
C LYS A 3 -8.10 -8.90 1.94
N ASP A 4 -8.96 -7.92 1.70
CA ASP A 4 -9.13 -7.33 0.38
C ASP A 4 -7.90 -6.55 -0.04
N ILE A 5 -7.32 -5.78 0.86
CA ILE A 5 -6.10 -5.01 0.61
C ILE A 5 -4.96 -5.96 0.26
N LYS A 6 -4.80 -7.03 1.02
CA LYS A 6 -3.78 -8.03 0.77
C LYS A 6 -3.91 -8.63 -0.63
N HIS A 7 -5.13 -8.93 -1.03
CA HIS A 7 -5.43 -9.49 -2.34
C HIS A 7 -5.08 -8.49 -3.47
N ILE A 8 -5.46 -7.23 -3.27
CA ILE A 8 -5.17 -6.16 -4.24
C ILE A 8 -3.66 -5.99 -4.42
N VAL A 9 -2.91 -5.95 -3.33
CA VAL A 9 -1.46 -5.77 -3.40
C VAL A 9 -0.78 -6.97 -4.08
N GLN A 10 -1.22 -8.18 -3.77
CA GLN A 10 -0.70 -9.38 -4.42
C GLN A 10 -0.95 -9.38 -5.92
N ASN A 11 -2.14 -8.97 -6.34
CA ASN A 11 -2.48 -8.87 -7.76
C ASN A 11 -1.66 -7.77 -8.45
N ALA A 12 -1.48 -6.64 -7.78
CA ALA A 12 -0.69 -5.55 -8.32
C ALA A 12 0.77 -5.97 -8.54
N LYS A 13 1.33 -6.76 -7.61
CA LYS A 13 2.68 -7.28 -7.75
C LYS A 13 2.87 -8.03 -9.08
N GLN A 14 1.84 -8.77 -9.49
CA GLN A 14 1.91 -9.58 -10.70
C GLN A 14 1.65 -8.80 -11.98
N ARG A 15 0.89 -7.70 -11.88
CA ARG A 15 0.40 -6.97 -13.05
C ARG A 15 1.15 -5.69 -13.36
N LEU A 16 1.75 -5.06 -12.35
CA LEU A 16 2.50 -3.83 -12.57
C LEU A 16 3.85 -4.13 -13.19
N ASN A 17 4.27 -3.25 -14.08
CA ASN A 17 5.63 -3.27 -14.58
C ASN A 17 6.59 -2.78 -13.51
N GLU A 18 7.88 -3.05 -13.67
CA GLU A 18 8.91 -2.47 -12.81
C GLU A 18 8.73 -0.95 -12.76
N SER A 19 8.91 -0.41 -11.57
CA SER A 19 8.73 1.02 -11.28
C SER A 19 7.29 1.49 -11.36
N GLY A 20 6.33 0.60 -11.53
CA GLY A 20 4.91 0.92 -11.43
C GLY A 20 4.54 1.30 -9.99
N MET A 21 3.64 2.25 -9.84
CA MET A 21 3.20 2.72 -8.53
C MET A 21 1.84 2.16 -8.17
N LEU A 22 1.69 1.74 -6.92
CA LEU A 22 0.41 1.34 -6.36
C LEU A 22 0.04 2.32 -5.25
N ILE A 23 -1.22 2.78 -5.26
CA ILE A 23 -1.76 3.68 -4.24
C ILE A 23 -3.02 3.06 -3.68
N ILE A 24 -3.11 2.94 -2.36
CA ILE A 24 -4.27 2.35 -1.69
C ILE A 24 -4.76 3.26 -0.57
N GLU A 25 -6.07 3.51 -0.54
CA GLU A 25 -6.73 4.12 0.58
C GLU A 25 -7.14 3.04 1.59
N HIS A 26 -7.08 3.37 2.88
CA HIS A 26 -7.39 2.42 3.94
C HIS A 26 -7.84 3.15 5.21
N GLY A 27 -8.30 2.38 6.20
CA GLY A 27 -8.65 2.93 7.49
C GLY A 27 -7.42 3.40 8.27
N TYR A 28 -7.63 4.37 9.16
CA TYR A 28 -6.53 4.95 9.93
C TYR A 28 -5.81 3.92 10.81
N ASP A 29 -6.54 2.92 11.27
CA ASP A 29 -6.00 1.86 12.14
C ASP A 29 -5.32 0.74 11.36
N GLN A 30 -5.27 0.84 10.03
CA GLN A 30 -4.69 -0.18 9.17
C GLN A 30 -3.32 0.20 8.61
N ALA A 31 -2.83 1.40 8.92
CA ALA A 31 -1.63 1.95 8.27
C ALA A 31 -0.42 1.03 8.37
N MET A 32 -0.12 0.52 9.56
CA MET A 32 1.03 -0.35 9.77
C MET A 32 0.90 -1.68 9.04
N MET A 33 -0.29 -2.27 9.09
CA MET A 33 -0.55 -3.54 8.44
C MET A 33 -0.47 -3.42 6.92
N VAL A 34 -0.97 -2.31 6.38
CA VAL A 34 -0.89 -2.05 4.94
C VAL A 34 0.55 -1.88 4.50
N GLN A 35 1.34 -1.14 5.27
CA GLN A 35 2.77 -0.99 5.00
C GLN A 35 3.46 -2.36 4.96
N ASP A 36 3.18 -3.21 5.93
CA ASP A 36 3.76 -4.55 6.00
C ASP A 36 3.37 -5.40 4.79
N ILE A 37 2.12 -5.27 4.32
CA ILE A 37 1.66 -5.98 3.14
C ILE A 37 2.43 -5.53 1.89
N PHE A 38 2.69 -4.23 1.75
CA PHE A 38 3.49 -3.70 0.64
C PHE A 38 4.91 -4.27 0.68
N ILE A 39 5.54 -4.25 1.85
CA ILE A 39 6.91 -4.77 2.03
C ILE A 39 6.96 -6.26 1.68
N ALA A 40 5.99 -7.03 2.14
CA ALA A 40 5.95 -8.47 1.92
C ALA A 40 5.76 -8.82 0.43
N ASN A 41 5.25 -7.89 -0.37
CA ASN A 41 5.04 -8.10 -1.80
C ASN A 41 6.05 -7.35 -2.68
N ASP A 42 7.22 -7.06 -2.12
CA ASP A 42 8.37 -6.51 -2.86
C ASP A 42 8.14 -5.11 -3.42
N PHE A 43 7.33 -4.30 -2.73
CA PHE A 43 7.25 -2.88 -3.03
C PHE A 43 8.31 -2.13 -2.23
N ASN A 44 8.86 -1.06 -2.80
CA ASN A 44 9.80 -0.18 -2.10
C ASN A 44 9.34 1.28 -2.21
N ASN A 45 10.14 2.20 -1.68
CA ASN A 45 9.78 3.62 -1.60
C ASN A 45 8.37 3.80 -1.06
N ILE A 46 8.06 3.07 -0.01
CA ILE A 46 6.73 3.07 0.57
C ILE A 46 6.54 4.38 1.33
N ALA A 47 5.44 5.07 1.01
CA ALA A 47 5.09 6.33 1.64
C ALA A 47 3.67 6.25 2.17
N GLN A 48 3.43 6.89 3.30
CA GLN A 48 2.11 6.98 3.90
C GLN A 48 1.72 8.45 4.03
N HIS A 49 0.51 8.78 3.60
CA HIS A 49 0.05 10.16 3.49
C HIS A 49 -1.11 10.42 4.44
N LYS A 50 -1.04 11.56 5.11
CA LYS A 50 -2.07 11.98 6.05
C LYS A 50 -3.14 12.79 5.33
N ASP A 51 -4.37 12.70 5.84
CA ASP A 51 -5.44 13.59 5.42
C ASP A 51 -5.31 14.94 6.15
N ILE A 52 -6.28 15.85 5.93
CA ILE A 52 -6.24 17.17 6.53
C ILE A 52 -6.35 17.14 8.07
N ASN A 53 -6.82 16.03 8.62
CA ASN A 53 -6.93 15.85 10.07
C ASN A 53 -5.68 15.18 10.67
N GLY A 54 -4.64 14.97 9.87
CA GLY A 54 -3.41 14.35 10.33
C GLY A 54 -3.49 12.84 10.49
N VAL A 55 -4.47 12.20 9.86
CA VAL A 55 -4.67 10.75 9.95
C VAL A 55 -4.16 10.08 8.69
N ILE A 56 -3.33 9.05 8.84
CA ILE A 56 -2.79 8.30 7.69
C ILE A 56 -3.90 7.48 7.06
N ARG A 57 -4.20 7.76 5.79
CA ARG A 57 -5.27 7.11 5.06
C ARG A 57 -4.86 6.56 3.70
N ILE A 58 -3.64 6.83 3.27
CA ILE A 58 -3.14 6.42 1.97
C ILE A 58 -1.77 5.83 2.13
N THR A 59 -1.53 4.70 1.50
CA THR A 59 -0.20 4.10 1.39
C THR A 59 0.12 3.93 -0.09
N SER A 60 1.32 4.33 -0.48
CA SER A 60 1.82 4.15 -1.83
C SER A 60 3.14 3.39 -1.81
N GLY A 61 3.44 2.76 -2.91
CA GLY A 61 4.72 2.05 -3.07
C GLY A 61 5.04 1.83 -4.52
N ILE A 62 6.32 1.57 -4.78
CA ILE A 62 6.85 1.35 -6.12
C ILE A 62 7.20 -0.13 -6.25
N LYS A 63 6.77 -0.75 -7.33
CA LYS A 63 7.12 -2.14 -7.58
C LYS A 63 8.60 -2.27 -7.93
N ILE A 64 9.26 -3.18 -7.26
CA ILE A 64 10.67 -3.51 -7.54
C ILE A 64 10.80 -4.32 -8.84
#